data_3567aea329bddadca80ecc3c4ad07ffc
#
_entry.id   3567aea329bddadca80ecc3c4ad07ffc
#
_cell.length_a   1.000
_cell.length_b   1.000
_cell.length_c   1.000
_cell.angle_alpha   90.00
_cell.angle_beta   90.00
_cell.angle_gamma   90.00
#
_symmetry.space_group_name_H-M   'P 1'
#
loop_
_entity.id
_entity.type
_entity.pdbx_description
1 polymer ?
#
loop_
_entity_poly.entity_id
_entity_poly.type
_entity_poly.pdbx_seq_one_letter_code
_entity_poly.pdbx_strand_id
1 'polypeptide(L)'
;SYTCTPLVLFPLDELKAGKHVKGRTVAEMGSGNSPIDIVSVKKGGNGFLLMANSNRPVFKVKYKSIETFEGSLTEPITESFATGGVDFVSLPTVNVLQMAKIDDVQVLVLQRRANGDLDLWTIADRMI
;
A
#
# COMPACT_ATOMS: atom_id res chain seq x y z
N SER A 1 7.60 -5.74 15.05
CA SER A 1 7.91 -5.98 13.65
C SER A 1 6.88 -6.96 13.11
N TYR A 2 6.05 -6.51 12.21
CA TYR A 2 5.03 -7.35 11.60
C TYR A 2 5.60 -7.99 10.34
N THR A 3 5.51 -9.32 10.27
CA THR A 3 5.88 -10.12 9.09
C THR A 3 4.74 -10.18 8.06
N CYS A 4 3.63 -9.51 8.33
CA CYS A 4 2.44 -9.43 7.50
C CYS A 4 2.25 -7.99 6.99
N THR A 5 1.41 -7.81 6.01
CA THR A 5 1.12 -6.53 5.34
C THR A 5 -0.25 -5.95 5.70
N PRO A 6 -0.60 -5.73 6.99
CA PRO A 6 -1.87 -5.12 7.32
C PRO A 6 -1.85 -3.64 6.93
N LEU A 7 -2.93 -3.19 6.30
CA LEU A 7 -3.24 -1.78 6.17
C LEU A 7 -4.11 -1.37 7.37
N VAL A 8 -3.59 -0.48 8.19
CA VAL A 8 -4.24 -0.05 9.44
C VAL A 8 -4.60 1.42 9.37
N LEU A 9 -5.84 1.73 9.65
CA LEU A 9 -6.37 3.09 9.69
C LEU A 9 -6.38 3.60 11.13
N PHE A 10 -5.82 4.79 11.35
CA PHE A 10 -5.84 5.48 12.65
C PHE A 10 -6.57 6.82 12.51
N PRO A 11 -7.47 7.19 13.46
CA PRO A 11 -8.06 8.51 13.50
C PRO A 11 -7.00 9.55 13.89
N LEU A 12 -6.80 10.57 13.04
CA LEU A 12 -5.76 11.59 13.24
C LEU A 12 -6.01 12.46 14.48
N ASP A 13 -7.27 12.73 14.79
CA ASP A 13 -7.68 13.52 15.96
C ASP A 13 -7.37 12.82 17.30
N GLU A 14 -7.20 11.51 17.28
CA GLU A 14 -6.80 10.71 18.43
C GLU A 14 -5.28 10.62 18.65
N LEU A 15 -4.47 10.97 17.63
CA LEU A 15 -3.01 10.92 17.71
C LEU A 15 -2.47 12.05 18.61
N LYS A 16 -2.46 11.83 19.91
CA LYS A 16 -1.97 12.77 20.93
C LYS A 16 -0.86 12.13 21.75
N ALA A 17 0.11 12.95 22.17
CA ALA A 17 1.21 12.48 23.01
C ALA A 17 0.69 11.77 24.27
N GLY A 18 1.25 10.60 24.57
CA GLY A 18 0.89 9.81 25.75
C GLY A 18 -0.45 9.05 25.64
N LYS A 19 -1.20 9.18 24.56
CA LYS A 19 -2.46 8.45 24.34
C LYS A 19 -2.20 7.12 23.64
N HIS A 20 -2.81 6.04 24.14
CA HIS A 20 -2.87 4.77 23.42
C HIS A 20 -4.00 4.84 22.39
N VAL A 21 -3.63 4.84 21.10
CA VAL A 21 -4.59 4.94 19.98
C VAL A 21 -4.81 3.55 19.39
N LYS A 22 -6.07 3.16 19.22
CA LYS A 22 -6.44 1.91 18.55
C LYS A 22 -6.61 2.16 17.05
N GLY A 23 -5.84 1.44 16.25
CA GLY A 23 -6.05 1.36 14.82
C GLY A 23 -7.10 0.31 14.45
N ARG A 24 -7.65 0.46 13.25
CA ARG A 24 -8.58 -0.47 12.63
C ARG A 24 -7.91 -1.11 11.42
N THR A 25 -7.73 -2.43 11.43
CA THR A 25 -7.15 -3.16 10.29
C THR A 25 -8.20 -3.28 9.19
N VAL A 26 -7.94 -2.64 8.06
CA VAL A 26 -8.87 -2.57 6.92
C VAL A 26 -8.51 -3.53 5.79
N ALA A 27 -7.27 -3.97 5.73
CA ALA A 27 -6.84 -4.98 4.76
C ALA A 27 -5.64 -5.78 5.27
N GLU A 28 -5.51 -7.02 4.79
CA GLU A 28 -4.31 -7.83 4.81
C GLU A 28 -3.85 -8.05 3.37
N MET A 29 -2.62 -7.68 3.08
CA MET A 29 -2.08 -7.62 1.71
C MET A 29 -1.26 -8.87 1.32
N GLY A 30 -1.33 -9.91 2.12
CA GLY A 30 -0.71 -11.21 1.86
C GLY A 30 0.48 -11.51 2.78
N SER A 31 0.35 -12.57 3.58
CA SER A 31 1.43 -13.05 4.44
C SER A 31 2.66 -13.46 3.62
N GLY A 32 3.87 -13.30 4.20
CA GLY A 32 5.13 -13.55 3.50
C GLY A 32 5.55 -12.44 2.53
N ASN A 33 4.77 -11.37 2.42
CA ASN A 33 5.10 -10.14 1.74
C ASN A 33 5.36 -9.05 2.79
N SER A 34 6.20 -8.07 2.50
CA SER A 34 6.44 -6.92 3.36
C SER A 34 6.21 -5.64 2.58
N PRO A 35 5.44 -4.68 3.10
CA PRO A 35 5.34 -3.36 2.49
C PRO A 35 6.71 -2.67 2.63
N ILE A 36 7.16 -2.07 1.53
CA ILE A 36 8.44 -1.35 1.48
C ILE A 36 8.19 0.14 1.56
N ASP A 37 7.20 0.62 0.81
CA ASP A 37 6.88 2.04 0.71
C ASP A 37 5.42 2.26 0.34
N ILE A 38 4.89 3.44 0.64
CA ILE A 38 3.51 3.83 0.34
C ILE A 38 3.44 5.30 -0.05
N VAL A 39 2.76 5.59 -1.15
CA VAL A 39 2.51 6.95 -1.63
C VAL A 39 1.04 7.17 -1.97
N SER A 40 0.60 8.41 -1.84
CA SER A 40 -0.76 8.85 -2.16
C SER A 40 -0.79 9.56 -3.49
N VAL A 41 -1.69 9.16 -4.39
CA VAL A 41 -1.92 9.80 -5.69
C VAL A 41 -3.41 10.11 -5.88
N LYS A 42 -3.71 11.04 -6.79
CA LYS A 42 -5.09 11.39 -7.17
C LYS A 42 -5.24 11.32 -8.67
N LYS A 43 -6.34 10.73 -9.13
CA LYS A 43 -6.67 10.63 -10.56
C LYS A 43 -8.16 10.78 -10.78
N GLY A 44 -8.56 11.72 -11.64
CA GLY A 44 -9.97 11.93 -11.95
C GLY A 44 -10.83 12.23 -10.73
N GLY A 45 -10.32 12.97 -9.75
CA GLY A 45 -11.00 13.27 -8.49
C GLY A 45 -10.99 12.15 -7.45
N ASN A 46 -10.42 10.98 -7.77
CA ASN A 46 -10.32 9.84 -6.84
C ASN A 46 -8.91 9.75 -6.24
N GLY A 47 -8.84 9.47 -4.93
CA GLY A 47 -7.60 9.19 -4.23
C GLY A 47 -7.26 7.69 -4.24
N PHE A 48 -5.96 7.40 -4.33
CA PHE A 48 -5.43 6.04 -4.27
C PHE A 48 -4.15 6.01 -3.42
N LEU A 49 -3.94 4.90 -2.74
CA LEU A 49 -2.64 4.52 -2.22
C LEU A 49 -1.95 3.59 -3.22
N LEU A 50 -0.68 3.85 -3.50
CA LEU A 50 0.22 2.91 -4.15
C LEU A 50 1.16 2.35 -3.09
N MET A 51 1.25 1.03 -3.01
CA MET A 51 2.06 0.33 -2.02
C MET A 51 3.08 -0.56 -2.72
N ALA A 52 4.36 -0.30 -2.52
CA ALA A 52 5.45 -1.16 -2.96
C ALA A 52 5.61 -2.33 -1.99
N ASN A 53 5.92 -3.50 -2.52
CA ASN A 53 5.99 -4.75 -1.80
C ASN A 53 7.27 -5.52 -2.09
N SER A 54 7.75 -6.33 -1.12
CA SER A 54 8.95 -7.14 -1.28
C SER A 54 8.77 -8.29 -2.28
N ASN A 55 7.64 -8.99 -2.22
CA ASN A 55 7.37 -10.22 -2.97
C ASN A 55 6.13 -10.13 -3.88
N ARG A 56 5.59 -8.94 -4.07
CA ARG A 56 4.38 -8.68 -4.85
C ARG A 56 4.58 -7.45 -5.74
N PRO A 57 3.79 -7.31 -6.80
CA PRO A 57 3.70 -6.04 -7.53
C PRO A 57 3.28 -4.87 -6.64
N VAL A 58 3.40 -3.67 -7.16
CA VAL A 58 2.80 -2.49 -6.53
C VAL A 58 1.29 -2.65 -6.48
N PHE A 59 0.70 -2.50 -5.29
CA PHE A 59 -0.74 -2.52 -5.11
C PHE A 59 -1.31 -1.11 -5.19
N LYS A 60 -2.46 -0.98 -5.85
CA LYS A 60 -3.27 0.23 -5.89
C LYS A 60 -4.55 0.00 -5.10
N VAL A 61 -4.75 0.78 -4.04
CA VAL A 61 -5.93 0.74 -3.17
C VAL A 61 -6.70 2.05 -3.29
N LYS A 62 -8.01 1.99 -3.51
CA LYS A 62 -8.86 3.19 -3.55
C LYS A 62 -9.13 3.72 -2.14
N TYR A 63 -9.01 5.03 -1.93
CA TYR A 63 -9.41 5.65 -0.66
C TYR A 63 -10.86 5.38 -0.30
N LYS A 64 -11.76 5.49 -1.28
CA LYS A 64 -13.18 5.21 -1.06
C LYS A 64 -13.42 3.81 -0.50
N SER A 65 -12.67 2.79 -0.97
CA SER A 65 -12.79 1.44 -0.44
C SER A 65 -12.33 1.33 1.01
N ILE A 66 -11.29 2.09 1.39
CA ILE A 66 -10.83 2.18 2.79
C ILE A 66 -11.87 2.88 3.67
N GLU A 67 -12.43 3.99 3.19
CA GLU A 67 -13.41 4.80 3.91
C GLU A 67 -14.73 4.03 4.15
N THR A 68 -15.17 3.28 3.16
CA THR A 68 -16.44 2.50 3.22
C THR A 68 -16.29 1.12 3.85
N PHE A 69 -15.07 0.67 4.13
CA PHE A 69 -14.85 -0.60 4.81
C PHE A 69 -15.31 -0.51 6.27
N GLU A 70 -16.31 -1.30 6.63
CA GLU A 70 -16.84 -1.34 7.99
C GLU A 70 -16.14 -2.40 8.84
N GLY A 71 -15.94 -2.10 10.12
CA GLY A 71 -15.33 -3.02 11.06
C GLY A 71 -13.79 -3.03 11.01
N SER A 72 -13.23 -4.13 11.45
CA SER A 72 -11.78 -4.39 11.50
C SER A 72 -11.54 -5.89 11.27
N LEU A 73 -10.50 -6.23 10.56
CA LEU A 73 -10.03 -7.62 10.49
C LEU A 73 -9.42 -7.98 11.85
N THR A 74 -10.07 -8.87 12.58
CA THR A 74 -9.66 -9.30 13.93
C THR A 74 -9.03 -10.67 13.94
N GLU A 75 -9.37 -11.51 12.96
CA GLU A 75 -8.81 -12.86 12.84
C GLU A 75 -7.58 -12.85 11.94
N PRO A 76 -6.50 -13.52 12.35
CA PRO A 76 -5.31 -13.62 11.53
C PRO A 76 -5.58 -14.46 10.28
N ILE A 77 -5.12 -13.97 9.13
CA ILE A 77 -5.11 -14.75 7.89
C ILE A 77 -3.89 -15.66 7.92
N THR A 78 -4.09 -16.94 8.13
CA THR A 78 -3.02 -17.92 8.33
C THR A 78 -2.56 -18.59 7.04
N GLU A 79 -3.38 -18.57 6.00
CA GLU A 79 -3.03 -19.09 4.69
C GLU A 79 -1.96 -18.24 4.01
N SER A 80 -0.89 -18.87 3.54
CA SER A 80 0.22 -18.18 2.88
C SER A 80 -0.26 -17.41 1.66
N PHE A 81 0.13 -16.16 1.57
CA PHE A 81 -0.21 -15.24 0.49
C PHE A 81 -1.70 -14.88 0.34
N ALA A 82 -2.57 -15.38 1.21
CA ALA A 82 -3.97 -14.97 1.20
C ALA A 82 -4.10 -13.51 1.63
N THR A 83 -5.07 -12.82 1.01
CA THR A 83 -5.39 -11.42 1.25
C THR A 83 -6.82 -11.30 1.78
N GLY A 84 -7.14 -10.20 2.43
CA GLY A 84 -8.48 -9.96 2.95
C GLY A 84 -8.76 -8.47 3.16
N GLY A 85 -10.01 -8.14 3.38
CA GLY A 85 -10.46 -6.77 3.61
C GLY A 85 -10.64 -5.98 2.32
N VAL A 86 -10.12 -4.76 2.29
CA VAL A 86 -10.28 -3.83 1.17
C VAL A 86 -9.66 -4.38 -0.12
N ASP A 87 -10.40 -4.28 -1.22
CA ASP A 87 -9.93 -4.67 -2.55
C ASP A 87 -8.79 -3.78 -3.05
N PHE A 88 -7.90 -4.38 -3.81
CA PHE A 88 -6.79 -3.71 -4.47
C PHE A 88 -6.57 -4.22 -5.89
N VAL A 89 -5.84 -3.45 -6.68
CA VAL A 89 -5.41 -3.82 -8.03
C VAL A 89 -3.88 -3.91 -8.05
N SER A 90 -3.34 -5.01 -8.61
CA SER A 90 -1.91 -5.14 -8.86
C SER A 90 -1.52 -4.37 -10.12
N LEU A 91 -0.58 -3.44 -10.00
CA LEU A 91 0.03 -2.76 -11.14
C LEU A 91 1.16 -3.64 -11.72
N PRO A 92 1.47 -3.54 -13.02
CA PRO A 92 2.55 -4.32 -13.64
C PRO A 92 3.94 -3.78 -13.29
N THR A 93 4.20 -3.52 -12.01
CA THR A 93 5.43 -2.93 -11.50
C THR A 93 5.89 -3.74 -10.29
N VAL A 94 7.06 -4.37 -10.40
CA VAL A 94 7.64 -5.26 -9.39
C VAL A 94 9.03 -4.78 -8.97
N ASN A 95 9.56 -5.35 -7.90
CA ASN A 95 10.91 -5.08 -7.40
C ASN A 95 11.16 -3.58 -7.10
N VAL A 96 10.14 -2.87 -6.67
CA VAL A 96 10.23 -1.48 -6.25
C VAL A 96 10.87 -1.40 -4.88
N LEU A 97 11.89 -0.58 -4.75
CA LEU A 97 12.61 -0.35 -3.50
C LEU A 97 12.16 0.92 -2.79
N GLN A 98 11.74 1.92 -3.56
CA GLN A 98 11.30 3.20 -3.03
C GLN A 98 10.39 3.91 -4.03
N MET A 99 9.46 4.68 -3.52
CA MET A 99 8.58 5.54 -4.31
C MET A 99 8.60 6.96 -3.74
N ALA A 100 8.48 7.96 -4.62
CA ALA A 100 8.30 9.34 -4.22
C ALA A 100 7.24 10.01 -5.09
N LYS A 101 6.31 10.70 -4.48
CA LYS A 101 5.30 11.46 -5.20
C LYS A 101 5.97 12.66 -5.88
N ILE A 102 5.82 12.79 -7.21
CA ILE A 102 6.22 13.98 -7.96
C ILE A 102 5.06 14.99 -7.96
N ASP A 103 3.89 14.53 -8.36
CA ASP A 103 2.64 15.28 -8.36
C ASP A 103 1.44 14.35 -8.10
N ASP A 104 0.22 14.80 -8.36
CA ASP A 104 -0.98 14.03 -8.06
C ASP A 104 -1.14 12.76 -8.91
N VAL A 105 -0.47 12.67 -10.07
CA VAL A 105 -0.61 11.57 -11.04
C VAL A 105 0.72 10.94 -11.47
N GLN A 106 1.83 11.38 -10.88
CA GLN A 106 3.17 10.89 -11.21
C GLN A 106 3.93 10.48 -9.95
N VAL A 107 4.52 9.30 -9.99
CA VAL A 107 5.33 8.73 -8.92
C VAL A 107 6.69 8.32 -9.46
N LEU A 108 7.75 8.86 -8.88
CA LEU A 108 9.12 8.43 -9.11
C LEU A 108 9.34 7.09 -8.40
N VAL A 109 9.97 6.16 -9.08
CA VAL A 109 10.19 4.79 -8.61
C VAL A 109 11.67 4.44 -8.74
N LEU A 110 12.26 3.97 -7.65
CA LEU A 110 13.53 3.26 -7.65
C LEU A 110 13.24 1.76 -7.72
N GLN A 111 13.66 1.11 -8.80
CA GLN A 111 13.39 -0.30 -9.07
C GLN A 111 14.69 -1.08 -9.25
N ARG A 112 14.70 -2.32 -8.76
CA ARG A 112 15.79 -3.27 -9.03
C ARG A 112 15.45 -4.14 -10.23
N ARG A 113 16.33 -4.15 -11.22
CA ARG A 113 16.25 -5.06 -12.36
C ARG A 113 16.63 -6.49 -12.01
N ALA A 114 16.29 -7.45 -12.85
CA ALA A 114 16.65 -8.85 -12.66
C ALA A 114 18.17 -9.10 -12.64
N ASN A 115 18.96 -8.28 -13.34
CA ASN A 115 20.44 -8.33 -13.32
C ASN A 115 21.06 -7.64 -12.10
N GLY A 116 20.25 -7.06 -11.19
CA GLY A 116 20.67 -6.37 -9.99
C GLY A 116 20.86 -4.86 -10.13
N ASP A 117 20.85 -4.31 -11.35
CA ASP A 117 20.97 -2.87 -11.59
C ASP A 117 19.76 -2.11 -11.02
N LEU A 118 19.98 -0.85 -10.72
CA LEU A 118 18.94 0.06 -10.23
C LEU A 118 18.50 1.01 -11.34
N ASP A 119 17.19 1.10 -11.52
CA ASP A 119 16.53 2.04 -12.42
C ASP A 119 15.76 3.09 -11.64
N LEU A 120 15.84 4.31 -12.11
CA LEU A 120 15.00 5.40 -11.65
C LEU A 120 14.06 5.80 -12.81
N TRP A 121 12.76 5.65 -12.61
CA TRP A 121 11.76 5.96 -13.64
C TRP A 121 10.44 6.42 -13.03
N THR A 122 9.49 6.83 -13.85
CA THR A 122 8.22 7.41 -13.40
C THR A 122 7.03 6.54 -13.81
N ILE A 123 6.22 6.14 -12.83
CA ILE A 123 4.87 5.67 -13.08
C ILE A 123 4.04 6.90 -13.44
N ALA A 124 3.55 6.94 -14.68
CA ALA A 124 2.71 8.02 -15.15
C ALA A 124 1.22 7.70 -14.99
N ASP A 125 0.38 8.71 -15.12
CA ASP A 125 -1.08 8.64 -14.98
C ASP A 125 -1.72 7.43 -15.70
N ARG A 126 -1.31 7.15 -16.94
CA ARG A 126 -1.85 6.02 -17.72
C ARG A 126 -1.62 4.64 -17.11
N MET A 127 -0.69 4.53 -16.16
CA MET A 127 -0.31 3.27 -15.49
C MET A 127 -0.94 3.13 -14.12
N ILE A 128 -1.58 4.21 -13.62
CA ILE A 128 -2.23 4.27 -12.29
C ILE A 128 -3.76 4.01 -12.41
#